data_b3484971a821e23269638fa3f038f28f
#
_entry.id   b3484971a821e23269638fa3f038f28f
#
_cell.length_a   1.000
_cell.length_b   1.000
_cell.length_c   1.000
_cell.angle_alpha   90.00
_cell.angle_beta   90.00
_cell.angle_gamma   90.00
#
_symmetry.space_group_name_H-M   'P 1'
#
loop_
_entity.id
_entity.type
_entity.pdbx_description
1 polymer ?
#
loop_
_entity_poly.entity_id
_entity_poly.type
_entity_poly.pdbx_seq_one_letter_code
_entity_poly.pdbx_strand_id
1 'polypeptide(L)'
;VFAELLVDGGAFIIPLLMVALILIIALPIVMLVHTIVTYMRTRRGPKARFWWITILFWIASIIFWGVSLVRLYQSYDMAPEILKTMVWDGLDVDDQEGTLASELQLEPYHSVELRGAANLYLNNGTQQSTILTTNQINSLVYEGAIKAEVRDSVLYIETSNQIPVDDVMIDFSITSPYLRKLTVYGASKIETADNQVLAQPNFTLDLNGAAEADLHLNVQTLTVDAKGASKLELEGQADDVHITIAGAGEVEAEDFLVQTMHINCAGASKAEVNVARELWAQAAGASKISYNGNPTIKQKLAVGGSLIIRD
;
A
#
# COMPACT_ATOMS: atom_id res chain seq x y z
N VAL A 1 -26.35 10.16 -20.91
CA VAL A 1 -26.47 9.72 -22.32
C VAL A 1 -25.41 8.66 -22.66
N PHE A 2 -24.12 8.81 -22.29
CA PHE A 2 -23.09 7.79 -22.57
C PHE A 2 -23.19 6.58 -21.61
N ALA A 3 -23.55 6.78 -20.33
CA ALA A 3 -23.76 5.73 -19.35
C ALA A 3 -25.02 4.89 -19.63
N GLU A 4 -26.09 5.50 -20.11
CA GLU A 4 -27.29 4.77 -20.54
C GLU A 4 -27.04 3.93 -21.81
N LEU A 5 -26.15 4.37 -22.71
CA LEU A 5 -25.72 3.58 -23.86
C LEU A 5 -24.89 2.36 -23.50
N LEU A 6 -24.21 2.37 -22.36
CA LEU A 6 -23.41 1.25 -21.85
C LEU A 6 -24.29 0.19 -21.15
N VAL A 7 -25.35 0.58 -20.46
CA VAL A 7 -26.26 -0.35 -19.77
C VAL A 7 -27.16 -1.09 -20.77
N ASP A 8 -27.69 -0.40 -21.78
CA ASP A 8 -28.49 -1.03 -22.85
C ASP A 8 -27.63 -1.57 -24.01
N GLY A 9 -26.41 -1.02 -24.22
CA GLY A 9 -25.47 -1.44 -25.26
C GLY A 9 -24.65 -2.69 -24.93
N GLY A 10 -24.50 -3.04 -23.68
CA GLY A 10 -23.71 -4.20 -23.26
C GLY A 10 -24.22 -5.52 -23.81
N ALA A 11 -25.54 -5.66 -23.97
CA ALA A 11 -26.15 -6.83 -24.60
C ALA A 11 -25.83 -6.97 -26.11
N PHE A 12 -25.45 -5.88 -26.80
CA PHE A 12 -25.07 -5.89 -28.21
C PHE A 12 -23.57 -5.81 -28.46
N ILE A 13 -22.78 -5.22 -27.55
CA ILE A 13 -21.33 -5.06 -27.70
C ILE A 13 -20.62 -6.40 -27.54
N ILE A 14 -21.02 -7.23 -26.57
CA ILE A 14 -20.43 -8.55 -26.34
C ILE A 14 -20.64 -9.49 -27.54
N PRO A 15 -21.84 -9.66 -28.12
CA PRO A 15 -22.04 -10.44 -29.34
C PRO A 15 -21.29 -9.86 -30.54
N LEU A 16 -21.18 -8.54 -30.67
CA LEU A 16 -20.45 -7.89 -31.75
C LEU A 16 -18.96 -8.13 -31.67
N LEU A 17 -18.38 -8.06 -30.46
CA LEU A 17 -16.99 -8.42 -30.18
C LEU A 17 -16.73 -9.90 -30.42
N MET A 18 -17.64 -10.78 -30.05
CA MET A 18 -17.54 -12.23 -30.31
C MET A 18 -17.60 -12.51 -31.81
N VAL A 19 -18.48 -11.86 -32.56
CA VAL A 19 -18.55 -12.01 -34.03
C VAL A 19 -17.29 -11.44 -34.69
N ALA A 20 -16.78 -10.31 -34.23
CA ALA A 20 -15.52 -9.75 -34.72
C ALA A 20 -14.33 -10.69 -34.43
N LEU A 21 -14.26 -11.30 -33.24
CA LEU A 21 -13.25 -12.27 -32.85
C LEU A 21 -13.32 -13.54 -33.70
N ILE A 22 -14.53 -14.05 -33.97
CA ILE A 22 -14.76 -15.21 -34.84
C ILE A 22 -14.34 -14.88 -36.28
N LEU A 23 -14.67 -13.72 -36.81
CA LEU A 23 -14.25 -13.28 -38.15
C LEU A 23 -12.73 -13.12 -38.25
N ILE A 24 -12.07 -12.56 -37.24
CA ILE A 24 -10.61 -12.38 -37.20
C ILE A 24 -9.88 -13.74 -37.20
N ILE A 25 -10.45 -14.77 -36.59
CA ILE A 25 -9.86 -16.10 -36.54
C ILE A 25 -10.25 -16.94 -37.76
N ALA A 26 -11.52 -16.93 -38.15
CA ALA A 26 -12.05 -17.75 -39.23
C ALA A 26 -11.58 -17.30 -40.62
N LEU A 27 -11.46 -15.99 -40.85
CA LEU A 27 -11.11 -15.43 -42.16
C LEU A 27 -9.70 -15.85 -42.64
N PRO A 28 -8.63 -15.75 -41.80
CA PRO A 28 -7.31 -16.26 -42.17
C PRO A 28 -7.30 -17.78 -42.46
N ILE A 29 -8.05 -18.57 -41.68
CA ILE A 29 -8.12 -20.03 -41.87
C ILE A 29 -8.81 -20.37 -43.19
N VAL A 30 -9.94 -19.74 -43.51
CA VAL A 30 -10.65 -19.92 -44.78
C VAL A 30 -9.78 -19.51 -45.96
N MET A 31 -9.08 -18.40 -45.87
CA MET A 31 -8.15 -17.95 -46.92
C MET A 31 -6.95 -18.89 -47.08
N LEU A 32 -6.39 -19.43 -45.98
CA LEU A 32 -5.34 -20.43 -46.04
C LEU A 32 -5.81 -21.69 -46.75
N VAL A 33 -6.98 -22.22 -46.37
CA VAL A 33 -7.60 -23.39 -47.01
C VAL A 33 -7.85 -23.13 -48.49
N HIS A 34 -8.42 -22.00 -48.85
CA HIS A 34 -8.64 -21.58 -50.23
C HIS A 34 -7.33 -21.51 -51.02
N THR A 35 -6.28 -20.96 -50.40
CA THR A 35 -4.94 -20.88 -51.03
C THR A 35 -4.36 -22.27 -51.28
N ILE A 36 -4.47 -23.20 -50.30
CA ILE A 36 -4.01 -24.59 -50.43
C ILE A 36 -4.79 -25.33 -51.51
N VAL A 37 -6.13 -25.21 -51.54
CA VAL A 37 -6.97 -25.86 -52.55
C VAL A 37 -6.66 -25.34 -53.96
N THR A 38 -6.46 -24.02 -54.09
CA THR A 38 -6.09 -23.43 -55.38
C THR A 38 -4.69 -23.84 -55.84
N TYR A 39 -3.74 -23.99 -54.89
CA TYR A 39 -2.40 -24.52 -55.15
C TYR A 39 -2.48 -25.98 -55.62
N MET A 40 -3.25 -26.83 -54.98
CA MET A 40 -3.42 -28.23 -55.38
C MET A 40 -4.06 -28.37 -56.78
N ARG A 41 -4.96 -27.43 -57.14
CA ARG A 41 -5.68 -27.42 -58.43
C ARG A 41 -4.79 -26.92 -59.60
N THR A 42 -3.80 -26.05 -59.31
CA THR A 42 -2.94 -25.42 -60.33
C THR A 42 -1.53 -26.03 -60.46
N ARG A 43 -1.34 -27.26 -59.98
CA ARG A 43 -0.04 -27.95 -59.79
C ARG A 43 0.83 -28.19 -61.04
N ARG A 44 0.52 -27.60 -62.21
CA ARG A 44 1.26 -27.78 -63.47
C ARG A 44 1.71 -26.46 -64.12
N GLY A 45 2.58 -25.68 -63.43
CA GLY A 45 3.14 -24.47 -64.04
C GLY A 45 4.31 -23.85 -63.27
N PRO A 46 5.17 -23.02 -63.92
CA PRO A 46 6.39 -22.46 -63.36
C PRO A 46 6.15 -21.41 -62.23
N LYS A 47 4.91 -21.11 -61.90
CA LYS A 47 4.52 -20.16 -60.82
C LYS A 47 4.47 -20.81 -59.43
N ALA A 48 4.77 -22.10 -59.30
CA ALA A 48 4.71 -22.81 -58.03
C ALA A 48 5.68 -22.27 -56.96
N ARG A 49 6.77 -21.61 -57.37
CA ARG A 49 7.77 -21.04 -56.46
C ARG A 49 7.27 -19.83 -55.64
N PHE A 50 6.27 -19.13 -56.13
CA PHE A 50 5.70 -17.94 -55.48
C PHE A 50 4.68 -18.30 -54.37
N TRP A 51 4.08 -19.46 -54.40
CA TRP A 51 3.04 -19.90 -53.47
C TRP A 51 3.58 -20.25 -52.09
N TRP A 52 4.84 -20.67 -51.96
CA TRP A 52 5.46 -20.94 -50.67
C TRP A 52 5.59 -19.67 -49.82
N ILE A 53 5.81 -18.54 -50.45
CA ILE A 53 5.94 -17.25 -49.76
C ILE A 53 4.59 -16.83 -49.17
N THR A 54 3.51 -17.03 -49.88
CA THR A 54 2.14 -16.75 -49.38
C THR A 54 1.74 -17.66 -48.24
N ILE A 55 2.09 -18.94 -48.30
CA ILE A 55 1.82 -19.89 -47.20
C ILE A 55 2.62 -19.50 -45.94
N LEU A 56 3.90 -19.17 -46.08
CA LEU A 56 4.72 -18.71 -44.95
C LEU A 56 4.22 -17.41 -44.35
N PHE A 57 3.75 -16.48 -45.17
CA PHE A 57 3.15 -15.23 -44.69
C PHE A 57 1.90 -15.50 -43.86
N TRP A 58 1.03 -16.42 -44.29
CA TRP A 58 -0.17 -16.78 -43.54
C TRP A 58 0.13 -17.53 -42.26
N ILE A 59 1.10 -18.40 -42.24
CA ILE A 59 1.54 -19.07 -41.01
C ILE A 59 2.09 -18.06 -40.00
N ALA A 60 2.92 -17.16 -40.48
CA ALA A 60 3.47 -16.08 -39.63
C ALA A 60 2.34 -15.16 -39.07
N SER A 61 1.33 -14.86 -39.89
CA SER A 61 0.17 -14.08 -39.47
C SER A 61 -0.65 -14.80 -38.39
N ILE A 62 -0.92 -16.08 -38.54
CA ILE A 62 -1.64 -16.89 -37.54
C ILE A 62 -0.88 -16.96 -36.23
N ILE A 63 0.45 -17.14 -36.28
CA ILE A 63 1.30 -17.13 -35.08
C ILE A 63 1.27 -15.76 -34.40
N PHE A 64 1.42 -14.68 -35.16
CA PHE A 64 1.37 -13.31 -34.63
C PHE A 64 0.03 -13.00 -33.93
N TRP A 65 -1.08 -13.36 -34.55
CA TRP A 65 -2.41 -13.18 -33.96
C TRP A 65 -2.65 -14.09 -32.77
N GLY A 66 -2.14 -15.33 -32.80
CA GLY A 66 -2.22 -16.26 -31.66
C GLY A 66 -1.47 -15.71 -30.44
N VAL A 67 -0.25 -15.21 -30.63
CA VAL A 67 0.55 -14.60 -29.53
C VAL A 67 -0.11 -13.33 -29.02
N SER A 68 -0.69 -12.51 -29.90
CA SER A 68 -1.41 -11.29 -29.52
C SER A 68 -2.68 -11.60 -28.70
N LEU A 69 -3.42 -12.66 -29.07
CA LEU A 69 -4.58 -13.13 -28.33
C LEU A 69 -4.21 -13.70 -26.95
N VAL A 70 -3.11 -14.45 -26.85
CA VAL A 70 -2.61 -14.95 -25.56
C VAL A 70 -2.19 -13.80 -24.66
N ARG A 71 -1.52 -12.76 -25.19
CA ARG A 71 -1.18 -11.56 -24.43
C ARG A 71 -2.42 -10.77 -23.98
N LEU A 72 -3.42 -10.67 -24.85
CA LEU A 72 -4.70 -10.04 -24.51
C LEU A 72 -5.44 -10.83 -23.41
N TYR A 73 -5.45 -12.17 -23.51
CA TYR A 73 -6.03 -13.04 -22.51
C TYR A 73 -5.29 -12.96 -21.17
N GLN A 74 -3.95 -12.94 -21.17
CA GLN A 74 -3.15 -12.75 -19.95
C GLN A 74 -3.34 -11.39 -19.31
N SER A 75 -3.53 -10.33 -20.10
CA SER A 75 -3.88 -8.99 -19.55
C SER A 75 -5.33 -8.93 -19.06
N TYR A 76 -6.23 -9.77 -19.58
CA TYR A 76 -7.62 -9.85 -19.12
C TYR A 76 -7.78 -10.70 -17.86
N ASP A 77 -6.93 -11.72 -17.68
CA ASP A 77 -6.98 -12.64 -16.53
C ASP A 77 -6.40 -12.03 -15.23
N MET A 78 -5.60 -10.96 -15.35
CA MET A 78 -5.12 -10.19 -14.19
C MET A 78 -6.10 -9.12 -13.71
N ALA A 79 -7.10 -8.75 -14.52
CA ALA A 79 -8.08 -7.73 -14.16
C ALA A 79 -9.20 -8.19 -13.20
N PRO A 80 -9.70 -9.44 -13.25
CA PRO A 80 -10.87 -9.83 -12.46
C PRO A 80 -10.62 -10.08 -10.98
N GLU A 81 -9.42 -10.41 -10.54
CA GLU A 81 -9.17 -10.63 -9.11
C GLU A 81 -9.03 -9.33 -8.32
N ILE A 82 -8.50 -8.29 -8.95
CA ILE A 82 -8.40 -6.95 -8.36
C ILE A 82 -9.78 -6.31 -8.24
N LEU A 83 -10.68 -6.59 -9.20
CA LEU A 83 -12.06 -6.10 -9.19
C LEU A 83 -12.97 -6.82 -8.19
N LYS A 84 -12.61 -8.02 -7.73
CA LYS A 84 -13.37 -8.77 -6.72
C LYS A 84 -13.12 -8.31 -5.29
N THR A 85 -12.00 -7.64 -5.03
CA THR A 85 -11.65 -7.10 -3.72
C THR A 85 -12.14 -5.67 -3.50
N MET A 86 -12.61 -5.00 -4.55
CA MET A 86 -13.22 -3.68 -4.48
C MET A 86 -14.67 -3.78 -4.95
N VAL A 87 -15.60 -3.91 -4.02
CA VAL A 87 -17.03 -3.84 -4.32
C VAL A 87 -17.37 -2.39 -4.65
N TRP A 88 -17.52 -2.11 -5.93
CA TRP A 88 -17.99 -0.84 -6.46
C TRP A 88 -19.53 -0.80 -6.44
N ASP A 89 -20.12 -0.61 -5.28
CA ASP A 89 -21.51 -0.18 -5.21
C ASP A 89 -21.54 1.31 -4.90
N GLY A 90 -21.77 2.11 -5.93
CA GLY A 90 -22.26 3.48 -5.84
C GLY A 90 -21.22 4.60 -5.79
N LEU A 91 -20.33 4.69 -6.77
CA LEU A 91 -19.58 5.93 -7.01
C LEU A 91 -20.28 6.73 -8.13
N ASP A 92 -20.96 7.80 -7.76
CA ASP A 92 -21.20 8.93 -8.67
C ASP A 92 -19.82 9.60 -8.90
N VAL A 93 -19.19 9.25 -10.02
CA VAL A 93 -17.94 9.88 -10.46
C VAL A 93 -18.33 11.22 -11.12
N ASP A 94 -18.32 12.27 -10.34
CA ASP A 94 -18.30 13.63 -10.86
C ASP A 94 -16.87 13.93 -11.34
N ASP A 95 -16.70 14.15 -12.66
CA ASP A 95 -15.42 14.47 -13.33
C ASP A 95 -14.91 15.88 -12.94
N GLN A 96 -14.74 16.12 -11.65
CA GLN A 96 -14.06 17.29 -11.15
C GLN A 96 -12.59 16.94 -10.92
N GLU A 97 -11.66 17.80 -11.37
CA GLU A 97 -10.26 17.81 -10.92
C GLU A 97 -10.25 17.97 -9.38
N GLY A 98 -10.37 16.86 -8.65
CA GLY A 98 -10.52 16.86 -7.20
C GLY A 98 -10.04 15.55 -6.57
N THR A 99 -9.70 15.65 -5.31
CA THR A 99 -9.36 14.52 -4.44
C THR A 99 -10.56 13.60 -4.30
N LEU A 100 -10.41 12.33 -4.65
CA LEU A 100 -11.44 11.30 -4.52
C LEU A 100 -11.22 10.49 -3.25
N ALA A 101 -12.28 10.33 -2.47
CA ALA A 101 -12.29 9.49 -1.28
C ALA A 101 -13.17 8.26 -1.51
N SER A 102 -12.65 7.09 -1.20
CA SER A 102 -13.36 5.82 -1.33
C SER A 102 -13.27 5.02 -0.03
N GLU A 103 -14.40 4.60 0.52
CA GLU A 103 -14.44 3.70 1.65
C GLU A 103 -14.21 2.25 1.18
N LEU A 104 -13.18 1.62 1.72
CA LEU A 104 -12.83 0.24 1.39
C LEU A 104 -13.70 -0.73 2.20
N GLN A 105 -14.38 -1.65 1.53
CA GLN A 105 -15.12 -2.71 2.18
C GLN A 105 -14.17 -3.84 2.56
N LEU A 106 -13.73 -3.86 3.82
CA LEU A 106 -12.72 -4.77 4.32
C LEU A 106 -13.28 -5.66 5.44
N GLU A 107 -12.73 -6.86 5.54
CA GLU A 107 -12.95 -7.73 6.70
C GLU A 107 -12.45 -7.06 7.99
N PRO A 108 -12.97 -7.44 9.18
CA PRO A 108 -12.48 -6.91 10.45
C PRO A 108 -10.99 -7.19 10.69
N TYR A 109 -10.24 -6.16 11.08
CA TYR A 109 -8.83 -6.25 11.42
C TYR A 109 -8.51 -5.50 12.73
N HIS A 110 -7.39 -5.83 13.36
CA HIS A 110 -6.87 -5.15 14.54
C HIS A 110 -5.40 -4.73 14.41
N SER A 111 -4.80 -5.00 13.27
CA SER A 111 -3.42 -4.65 12.97
C SER A 111 -3.34 -4.12 11.54
N VAL A 112 -2.37 -3.25 11.29
CA VAL A 112 -2.12 -2.67 9.97
C VAL A 112 -0.65 -2.85 9.63
N GLU A 113 -0.36 -3.28 8.42
CA GLU A 113 0.97 -3.32 7.85
C GLU A 113 0.99 -2.50 6.56
N LEU A 114 1.78 -1.43 6.56
CA LEU A 114 1.99 -0.56 5.40
C LEU A 114 3.36 -0.81 4.78
N ARG A 115 3.39 -1.05 3.48
CA ARG A 115 4.60 -1.19 2.67
C ARG A 115 4.63 -0.19 1.53
N GLY A 116 5.65 0.66 1.49
CA GLY A 116 5.84 1.69 0.47
C GLY A 116 5.73 3.09 1.03
N ALA A 117 5.07 4.01 0.31
CA ALA A 117 4.91 5.41 0.68
C ALA A 117 3.43 5.80 0.65
N ALA A 118 2.89 6.20 1.80
CA ALA A 118 1.54 6.72 1.96
C ALA A 118 1.42 7.49 3.28
N ASN A 119 0.42 8.36 3.39
CA ASN A 119 0.04 8.96 4.66
C ASN A 119 -1.04 8.10 5.34
N LEU A 120 -0.89 7.88 6.63
CA LEU A 120 -1.86 7.19 7.48
C LEU A 120 -2.41 8.14 8.53
N TYR A 121 -3.73 8.34 8.52
CA TYR A 121 -4.45 9.09 9.54
C TYR A 121 -5.21 8.12 10.44
N LEU A 122 -4.82 8.06 11.71
CA LEU A 122 -5.41 7.17 12.70
C LEU A 122 -6.53 7.89 13.45
N ASN A 123 -7.71 7.30 13.44
CA ASN A 123 -8.89 7.84 14.12
C ASN A 123 -9.37 6.88 15.21
N ASN A 124 -9.83 7.43 16.29
CA ASN A 124 -10.56 6.70 17.30
C ASN A 124 -12.05 6.66 16.95
N GLY A 125 -12.68 5.48 17.01
CA GLY A 125 -14.09 5.35 16.68
C GLY A 125 -14.67 4.02 17.12
N THR A 126 -15.99 3.94 17.16
CA THR A 126 -16.72 2.73 17.62
C THR A 126 -16.93 1.71 16.52
N GLN A 127 -16.82 2.12 15.28
CA GLN A 127 -16.93 1.27 14.08
C GLN A 127 -15.65 1.35 13.28
N GLN A 128 -15.28 0.22 12.71
CA GLN A 128 -14.12 0.16 11.83
C GLN A 128 -14.47 0.71 10.46
N SER A 129 -13.62 1.58 9.94
CA SER A 129 -13.68 2.05 8.56
C SER A 129 -12.27 2.36 8.03
N THR A 130 -12.09 2.19 6.75
CA THR A 130 -10.85 2.52 6.04
C THR A 130 -11.19 3.30 4.79
N ILE A 131 -10.74 4.54 4.71
CA ILE A 131 -11.00 5.43 3.58
C ILE A 131 -9.67 5.67 2.86
N LEU A 132 -9.62 5.36 1.59
CA LEU A 132 -8.54 5.74 0.69
C LEU A 132 -8.89 7.06 0.02
N THR A 133 -8.03 8.04 0.15
CA THR A 133 -8.14 9.34 -0.49
C THR A 133 -6.94 9.56 -1.42
N THR A 134 -7.19 9.89 -2.68
CA THR A 134 -6.13 10.14 -3.66
C THR A 134 -6.62 11.06 -4.76
N ASN A 135 -5.72 11.79 -5.39
CA ASN A 135 -6.00 12.65 -6.54
C ASN A 135 -5.97 11.91 -7.90
N GLN A 136 -5.64 10.61 -7.92
CA GLN A 136 -5.50 9.79 -9.14
C GLN A 136 -6.04 8.36 -8.98
N ILE A 137 -7.21 8.19 -8.38
CA ILE A 137 -7.74 6.87 -8.01
C ILE A 137 -7.82 5.89 -9.18
N ASN A 138 -8.29 6.37 -10.35
CA ASN A 138 -8.54 5.49 -11.49
C ASN A 138 -7.25 4.90 -12.07
N SER A 139 -6.19 5.70 -12.23
CA SER A 139 -4.91 5.21 -12.78
C SER A 139 -4.20 4.29 -11.80
N LEU A 140 -4.13 4.65 -10.52
CA LEU A 140 -3.37 3.92 -9.50
C LEU A 140 -3.98 2.56 -9.17
N VAL A 141 -5.30 2.48 -9.08
CA VAL A 141 -6.00 1.23 -8.79
C VAL A 141 -6.00 0.30 -10.00
N TYR A 142 -6.25 0.82 -11.21
CA TYR A 142 -6.21 0.02 -12.44
C TYR A 142 -4.83 -0.55 -12.75
N GLU A 143 -3.77 0.17 -12.42
CA GLU A 143 -2.41 -0.31 -12.61
C GLU A 143 -1.92 -1.25 -11.48
N GLY A 144 -2.75 -1.49 -10.47
CA GLY A 144 -2.38 -2.31 -9.31
C GLY A 144 -1.29 -1.68 -8.44
N ALA A 145 -1.16 -0.35 -8.53
CA ALA A 145 -0.14 0.40 -7.80
C ALA A 145 -0.46 0.55 -6.31
N ILE A 146 -1.75 0.43 -5.93
CA ILE A 146 -2.22 0.41 -4.55
C ILE A 146 -2.98 -0.91 -4.32
N LYS A 147 -2.62 -1.62 -3.26
CA LYS A 147 -3.33 -2.82 -2.79
C LYS A 147 -3.67 -2.67 -1.33
N ALA A 148 -4.90 -3.03 -0.96
CA ALA A 148 -5.35 -3.09 0.42
C ALA A 148 -6.18 -4.36 0.61
N GLU A 149 -5.71 -5.28 1.45
CA GLU A 149 -6.39 -6.53 1.72
C GLU A 149 -6.23 -6.95 3.18
N VAL A 150 -7.21 -7.65 3.72
CA VAL A 150 -7.15 -8.19 5.07
C VAL A 150 -6.84 -9.68 5.02
N ARG A 151 -5.80 -10.10 5.73
CA ARG A 151 -5.42 -11.49 5.95
C ARG A 151 -5.10 -11.70 7.43
N ASP A 152 -5.64 -12.72 8.04
CA ASP A 152 -5.41 -13.06 9.45
C ASP A 152 -5.64 -11.87 10.42
N SER A 153 -6.68 -11.07 10.18
CA SER A 153 -6.99 -9.84 10.92
C SER A 153 -5.91 -8.76 10.88
N VAL A 154 -5.07 -8.77 9.85
CA VAL A 154 -4.09 -7.73 9.51
C VAL A 154 -4.49 -7.09 8.19
N LEU A 155 -4.66 -5.78 8.17
CA LEU A 155 -4.81 -5.00 6.95
C LEU A 155 -3.42 -4.77 6.33
N TYR A 156 -3.18 -5.37 5.19
CA TYR A 156 -1.98 -5.14 4.37
C TYR A 156 -2.26 -4.05 3.36
N ILE A 157 -1.49 -2.99 3.42
CA ILE A 157 -1.50 -1.89 2.46
C ILE A 157 -0.15 -1.89 1.74
N GLU A 158 -0.16 -2.07 0.44
CA GLU A 158 1.03 -2.02 -0.39
C GLU A 158 0.89 -0.92 -1.45
N THR A 159 1.86 -0.01 -1.49
CA THR A 159 1.97 1.02 -2.53
C THR A 159 3.22 0.78 -3.36
N SER A 160 3.07 0.87 -4.69
CA SER A 160 4.17 0.61 -5.62
C SER A 160 5.20 1.73 -5.59
N ASN A 161 6.49 1.37 -5.59
CA ASN A 161 7.59 2.32 -5.74
C ASN A 161 7.67 3.00 -7.12
N GLN A 162 6.79 2.63 -8.05
CA GLN A 162 6.71 3.22 -9.39
C GLN A 162 5.77 4.43 -9.45
N ILE A 163 5.07 4.72 -8.35
CA ILE A 163 4.21 5.91 -8.26
C ILE A 163 5.13 7.13 -8.14
N PRO A 164 4.99 8.14 -9.02
CA PRO A 164 5.71 9.41 -8.88
C PRO A 164 5.26 10.11 -7.59
N VAL A 165 6.11 10.12 -6.57
CA VAL A 165 5.76 10.61 -5.22
C VAL A 165 5.48 12.12 -5.20
N ASP A 166 6.00 12.87 -6.20
CA ASP A 166 5.91 14.34 -6.22
C ASP A 166 4.52 14.87 -6.63
N ASP A 167 3.67 14.05 -7.30
CA ASP A 167 2.39 14.50 -7.84
C ASP A 167 1.18 13.67 -7.37
N VAL A 168 1.41 12.59 -6.61
CA VAL A 168 0.35 11.66 -6.22
C VAL A 168 0.17 11.64 -4.71
N MET A 169 -1.00 12.05 -4.25
CA MET A 169 -1.43 11.91 -2.86
C MET A 169 -2.05 10.55 -2.64
N ILE A 170 -1.59 9.83 -1.63
CA ILE A 170 -2.15 8.55 -1.18
C ILE A 170 -2.34 8.63 0.33
N ASP A 171 -3.55 8.85 0.74
CA ASP A 171 -3.92 9.00 2.14
C ASP A 171 -4.88 7.88 2.56
N PHE A 172 -4.56 7.20 3.63
CA PHE A 172 -5.46 6.25 4.27
C PHE A 172 -5.94 6.81 5.60
N SER A 173 -7.24 7.00 5.74
CA SER A 173 -7.87 7.31 7.01
C SER A 173 -8.41 6.04 7.63
N ILE A 174 -7.84 5.61 8.75
CA ILE A 174 -8.14 4.37 9.45
C ILE A 174 -8.84 4.68 10.76
N THR A 175 -10.10 4.30 10.85
CA THR A 175 -10.87 4.35 12.10
C THR A 175 -10.98 2.95 12.66
N SER A 176 -10.58 2.74 13.91
CA SER A 176 -10.69 1.42 14.54
C SER A 176 -10.91 1.54 16.05
N PRO A 177 -11.88 0.77 16.60
CA PRO A 177 -12.06 0.69 18.06
C PRO A 177 -10.93 -0.09 18.74
N TYR A 178 -10.18 -0.92 17.99
CA TYR A 178 -9.19 -1.86 18.54
C TYR A 178 -7.97 -1.99 17.65
N LEU A 179 -7.29 -0.89 17.37
CA LEU A 179 -6.00 -0.95 16.66
C LEU A 179 -4.89 -1.32 17.65
N ARG A 180 -4.35 -2.53 17.52
CA ARG A 180 -3.32 -3.06 18.44
C ARG A 180 -1.91 -2.89 17.93
N LYS A 181 -1.73 -2.93 16.62
CA LYS A 181 -0.41 -2.91 16.01
C LYS A 181 -0.41 -2.16 14.68
N LEU A 182 0.61 -1.35 14.49
CA LEU A 182 0.94 -0.74 13.22
C LEU A 182 2.39 -1.07 12.87
N THR A 183 2.60 -1.64 11.69
CA THR A 183 3.94 -1.91 11.15
C THR A 183 4.11 -1.15 9.84
N VAL A 184 5.20 -0.41 9.72
CA VAL A 184 5.48 0.42 8.54
C VAL A 184 6.84 0.05 7.96
N TYR A 185 6.86 -0.21 6.64
CA TYR A 185 8.06 -0.45 5.86
C TYR A 185 8.14 0.57 4.73
N GLY A 186 9.09 1.49 4.80
CA GLY A 186 9.29 2.50 3.75
C GLY A 186 9.38 3.92 4.28
N ALA A 187 8.90 4.88 3.49
CA ALA A 187 8.90 6.31 3.80
C ALA A 187 7.44 6.80 3.85
N SER A 188 6.85 6.73 5.00
CA SER A 188 5.43 7.05 5.22
C SER A 188 5.25 8.01 6.37
N LYS A 189 4.19 8.82 6.31
CA LYS A 189 3.77 9.67 7.39
C LYS A 189 2.56 9.06 8.10
N ILE A 190 2.62 9.01 9.42
CA ILE A 190 1.57 8.47 10.27
C ILE A 190 1.16 9.56 11.25
N GLU A 191 -0.11 9.90 11.31
CA GLU A 191 -0.62 10.92 12.21
C GLU A 191 -1.89 10.44 12.90
N THR A 192 -2.06 10.83 14.14
CA THR A 192 -3.39 10.82 14.74
C THR A 192 -4.16 12.00 14.15
N ALA A 193 -5.37 11.77 13.63
CA ALA A 193 -6.15 12.83 13.01
C ALA A 193 -6.42 13.99 13.99
N ASP A 194 -6.57 15.19 13.47
CA ASP A 194 -6.74 16.42 14.23
C ASP A 194 -7.75 16.29 15.38
N ASN A 195 -7.33 16.70 16.56
CA ASN A 195 -8.11 16.65 17.80
C ASN A 195 -8.58 15.25 18.22
N GLN A 196 -7.99 14.18 17.66
CA GLN A 196 -8.22 12.82 18.08
C GLN A 196 -7.15 12.36 19.07
N VAL A 197 -7.53 11.41 19.91
CA VAL A 197 -6.60 10.71 20.80
C VAL A 197 -6.80 9.22 20.58
N LEU A 198 -5.78 8.51 20.17
CA LEU A 198 -5.87 7.06 20.02
C LEU A 198 -5.85 6.42 21.41
N ALA A 199 -7.02 6.03 21.90
CA ALA A 199 -7.18 5.40 23.21
C ALA A 199 -7.25 3.89 23.06
N GLN A 200 -6.19 3.19 23.46
CA GLN A 200 -6.07 1.73 23.37
C GLN A 200 -5.42 1.16 24.65
N PRO A 201 -5.80 -0.05 25.10
CA PRO A 201 -5.10 -0.67 26.22
C PRO A 201 -3.63 -0.95 25.89
N ASN A 202 -3.36 -1.52 24.73
CA ASN A 202 -2.01 -1.85 24.26
C ASN A 202 -1.85 -1.41 22.81
N PHE A 203 -0.74 -0.75 22.50
CA PHE A 203 -0.40 -0.37 21.16
C PHE A 203 1.06 -0.72 20.85
N THR A 204 1.28 -1.30 19.67
CA THR A 204 2.63 -1.64 19.17
C THR A 204 2.87 -0.90 17.87
N LEU A 205 4.00 -0.22 17.77
CA LEU A 205 4.43 0.54 16.61
C LEU A 205 5.80 0.05 16.14
N ASP A 206 5.85 -0.55 14.95
CA ASP A 206 7.08 -1.00 14.32
C ASP A 206 7.38 -0.10 13.10
N LEU A 207 8.40 0.74 13.18
CA LEU A 207 8.84 1.63 12.10
C LEU A 207 10.13 1.09 11.47
N ASN A 208 10.09 0.74 10.20
CA ASN A 208 11.23 0.21 9.47
C ASN A 208 11.48 1.04 8.20
N GLY A 209 12.48 1.91 8.22
CA GLY A 209 12.79 2.77 7.09
C GLY A 209 13.01 4.24 7.47
N ALA A 210 12.36 5.15 6.76
CA ALA A 210 12.40 6.59 6.98
C ALA A 210 10.98 7.13 7.26
N ALA A 211 10.27 6.48 8.16
CA ALA A 211 8.91 6.84 8.53
C ALA A 211 8.90 7.99 9.55
N GLU A 212 7.89 8.84 9.44
CA GLU A 212 7.57 9.88 10.41
C GLU A 212 6.23 9.53 11.07
N ALA A 213 6.18 9.54 12.40
CA ALA A 213 4.95 9.27 13.14
C ALA A 213 4.72 10.36 14.18
N ASP A 214 3.55 10.99 14.12
CA ASP A 214 3.07 12.02 15.05
C ASP A 214 1.77 11.52 15.68
N LEU A 215 1.85 11.09 16.94
CA LEU A 215 0.78 10.33 17.58
C LEU A 215 0.37 10.91 18.93
N HIS A 216 -0.91 11.24 19.04
CA HIS A 216 -1.53 11.58 20.31
C HIS A 216 -2.21 10.33 20.92
N LEU A 217 -1.63 9.80 22.00
CA LEU A 217 -1.97 8.50 22.56
C LEU A 217 -2.44 8.60 24.02
N ASN A 218 -3.41 7.77 24.35
CA ASN A 218 -3.77 7.45 25.74
C ASN A 218 -3.83 5.92 25.88
N VAL A 219 -2.73 5.33 26.33
CA VAL A 219 -2.56 3.87 26.33
C VAL A 219 -2.08 3.38 27.70
N GLN A 220 -2.34 2.11 28.04
CA GLN A 220 -1.72 1.48 29.20
C GLN A 220 -0.28 1.05 28.86
N THR A 221 -0.12 0.33 27.72
CA THR A 221 1.19 -0.14 27.29
C THR A 221 1.46 0.28 25.86
N LEU A 222 2.63 0.93 25.66
CA LEU A 222 3.16 1.27 24.34
C LEU A 222 4.47 0.51 24.11
N THR A 223 4.56 -0.18 22.97
CA THR A 223 5.81 -0.77 22.50
C THR A 223 6.21 -0.18 21.16
N VAL A 224 7.40 0.38 21.05
CA VAL A 224 7.94 0.97 19.83
C VAL A 224 9.25 0.28 19.46
N ASP A 225 9.35 -0.15 18.21
CA ASP A 225 10.60 -0.62 17.59
C ASP A 225 10.87 0.21 16.33
N ALA A 226 11.81 1.14 16.38
CA ALA A 226 12.15 2.06 15.30
C ALA A 226 13.54 1.73 14.74
N LYS A 227 13.58 1.30 13.47
CA LYS A 227 14.79 0.94 12.73
C LYS A 227 14.97 1.82 11.50
N GLY A 228 16.20 2.30 11.30
CA GLY A 228 16.51 3.17 10.17
C GLY A 228 16.65 4.63 10.55
N ALA A 229 15.96 5.53 9.86
CA ALA A 229 16.00 6.98 10.08
C ALA A 229 14.58 7.53 10.36
N SER A 230 13.89 6.91 11.29
CA SER A 230 12.51 7.26 11.64
C SER A 230 12.46 8.43 12.63
N LYS A 231 11.45 9.31 12.47
CA LYS A 231 11.09 10.32 13.47
C LYS A 231 9.79 9.90 14.14
N LEU A 232 9.75 9.99 15.47
CA LEU A 232 8.57 9.70 16.28
C LEU A 232 8.30 10.86 17.23
N GLU A 233 7.15 11.48 17.11
CA GLU A 233 6.63 12.50 18.02
C GLU A 233 5.44 11.89 18.77
N LEU A 234 5.47 11.99 20.10
CA LEU A 234 4.44 11.44 20.98
C LEU A 234 3.88 12.51 21.90
N GLU A 235 2.55 12.58 21.92
CA GLU A 235 1.80 13.41 22.86
C GLU A 235 0.81 12.55 23.66
N GLY A 236 0.46 13.00 24.88
CA GLY A 236 -0.53 12.38 25.74
C GLY A 236 0.05 11.61 26.91
N GLN A 237 -0.35 10.32 27.11
CA GLN A 237 0.11 9.58 28.30
C GLN A 237 0.11 8.06 28.12
N ALA A 238 0.98 7.39 28.91
CA ALA A 238 1.01 5.94 29.05
C ALA A 238 1.45 5.50 30.45
N ASP A 239 1.03 4.29 30.85
CA ASP A 239 1.53 3.69 32.09
C ASP A 239 2.88 3.03 31.91
N ASP A 240 3.05 2.19 30.90
CA ASP A 240 4.28 1.44 30.63
C ASP A 240 4.72 1.57 29.16
N VAL A 241 5.96 2.01 28.96
CA VAL A 241 6.49 2.27 27.62
C VAL A 241 7.81 1.57 27.39
N HIS A 242 7.88 0.83 26.30
CA HIS A 242 9.09 0.19 25.79
C HIS A 242 9.48 0.76 24.45
N ILE A 243 10.59 1.47 24.35
CA ILE A 243 11.11 2.05 23.11
C ILE A 243 12.48 1.46 22.79
N THR A 244 12.63 0.95 21.58
CA THR A 244 13.90 0.54 21.00
C THR A 244 14.14 1.32 19.72
N ILE A 245 15.26 2.02 19.64
CA ILE A 245 15.70 2.77 18.46
C ILE A 245 17.02 2.21 17.98
N ALA A 246 17.08 1.80 16.71
CA ALA A 246 18.31 1.31 16.08
C ALA A 246 18.57 2.02 14.74
N GLY A 247 19.62 2.82 14.69
CA GLY A 247 19.97 3.59 13.49
C GLY A 247 20.20 5.06 13.76
N ALA A 248 19.56 5.94 12.98
CA ALA A 248 19.62 7.39 13.10
C ALA A 248 18.21 8.00 13.37
N GLY A 249 17.46 7.33 14.24
CA GLY A 249 16.10 7.76 14.59
C GLY A 249 16.07 8.85 15.67
N GLU A 250 14.96 9.59 15.68
CA GLU A 250 14.67 10.61 16.67
C GLU A 250 13.32 10.33 17.32
N VAL A 251 13.25 10.48 18.66
CA VAL A 251 12.02 10.40 19.45
C VAL A 251 11.86 11.67 20.25
N GLU A 252 10.77 12.37 20.02
CA GLU A 252 10.31 13.55 20.73
C GLU A 252 9.06 13.17 21.54
N ALA A 253 9.20 13.04 22.85
CA ALA A 253 8.15 12.60 23.77
C ALA A 253 8.16 13.39 25.08
N GLU A 254 8.47 14.68 25.00
CA GLU A 254 8.47 15.59 26.16
C GLU A 254 7.04 15.87 26.62
N ASP A 255 6.08 15.91 25.67
CA ASP A 255 4.64 16.09 25.91
C ASP A 255 3.88 14.77 26.11
N PHE A 256 4.62 13.66 26.24
CA PHE A 256 4.09 12.33 26.51
C PHE A 256 4.45 11.88 27.92
N LEU A 257 3.48 11.95 28.84
CA LEU A 257 3.72 11.61 30.25
C LEU A 257 3.71 10.08 30.47
N VAL A 258 4.84 9.52 30.85
CA VAL A 258 5.01 8.08 31.08
C VAL A 258 5.25 7.78 32.57
N GLN A 259 4.56 6.75 33.11
CA GLN A 259 4.82 6.32 34.48
C GLN A 259 6.10 5.48 34.55
N THR A 260 6.23 4.49 33.72
CA THR A 260 7.39 3.58 33.66
C THR A 260 7.92 3.49 32.25
N MET A 261 9.23 3.73 32.08
CA MET A 261 9.84 3.70 30.75
C MET A 261 11.08 2.82 30.69
N HIS A 262 11.11 2.00 29.64
CA HIS A 262 12.27 1.26 29.18
C HIS A 262 12.69 1.78 27.80
N ILE A 263 13.83 2.44 27.73
CA ILE A 263 14.31 3.01 26.47
C ILE A 263 15.71 2.53 26.13
N ASN A 264 15.89 2.07 24.90
CA ASN A 264 17.16 1.60 24.35
C ASN A 264 17.45 2.32 23.03
N CYS A 265 18.50 3.13 23.01
CA CYS A 265 18.94 3.88 21.84
C CYS A 265 20.29 3.35 21.35
N ALA A 266 20.38 2.90 20.12
CA ALA A 266 21.60 2.40 19.49
C ALA A 266 21.88 3.07 18.14
N GLY A 267 23.14 3.36 17.87
CA GLY A 267 23.55 4.03 16.62
C GLY A 267 23.83 5.52 16.80
N ALA A 268 23.16 6.38 16.03
CA ALA A 268 23.26 7.84 16.11
C ALA A 268 21.88 8.44 16.38
N SER A 269 21.17 7.89 17.34
CA SER A 269 19.78 8.26 17.66
C SER A 269 19.68 9.28 18.78
N LYS A 270 18.55 9.99 18.80
CA LYS A 270 18.20 10.96 19.84
C LYS A 270 16.84 10.60 20.42
N ALA A 271 16.70 10.75 21.75
CA ALA A 271 15.40 10.64 22.40
C ALA A 271 15.26 11.68 23.51
N GLU A 272 14.11 12.35 23.54
CA GLU A 272 13.70 13.29 24.55
C GLU A 272 12.39 12.79 25.16
N VAL A 273 12.37 12.50 26.46
CA VAL A 273 11.26 11.78 27.09
C VAL A 273 10.86 12.39 28.43
N ASN A 274 9.61 12.18 28.86
CA ASN A 274 9.09 12.67 30.13
C ASN A 274 8.59 11.53 31.02
N VAL A 275 9.29 11.26 32.12
CA VAL A 275 9.06 10.06 32.94
C VAL A 275 8.79 10.44 34.40
N ALA A 276 7.66 9.96 34.91
CA ALA A 276 7.19 10.31 36.24
C ALA A 276 7.77 9.41 37.35
N ARG A 277 7.80 8.06 37.17
CA ARG A 277 8.08 7.12 38.26
C ARG A 277 9.38 6.34 38.12
N GLU A 278 9.56 5.60 37.05
CA GLU A 278 10.70 4.68 36.90
C GLU A 278 11.30 4.72 35.50
N LEU A 279 12.61 4.75 35.41
CA LEU A 279 13.34 4.83 34.13
C LEU A 279 14.44 3.79 34.06
N TRP A 280 14.42 2.95 33.01
CA TRP A 280 15.53 2.14 32.50
C TRP A 280 15.97 2.76 31.17
N ALA A 281 17.19 3.28 31.12
CA ALA A 281 17.74 3.94 29.94
C ALA A 281 19.07 3.30 29.55
N GLN A 282 19.17 2.90 28.30
CA GLN A 282 20.39 2.39 27.68
C GLN A 282 20.70 3.17 26.42
N ALA A 283 21.93 3.61 26.26
CA ALA A 283 22.40 4.34 25.09
C ALA A 283 23.73 3.76 24.61
N ALA A 284 23.86 3.49 23.32
CA ALA A 284 25.07 2.94 22.72
C ALA A 284 25.41 3.65 21.39
N GLY A 285 26.70 3.73 21.09
CA GLY A 285 27.19 4.43 19.90
C GLY A 285 27.30 5.93 20.10
N ALA A 286 26.71 6.73 19.22
CA ALA A 286 26.69 8.20 19.32
C ALA A 286 25.27 8.69 19.66
N SER A 287 24.54 7.94 20.47
CA SER A 287 23.15 8.26 20.81
C SER A 287 23.02 9.15 22.06
N LYS A 288 21.93 9.91 22.11
CA LYS A 288 21.60 10.78 23.25
C LYS A 288 20.19 10.47 23.75
N ILE A 289 20.05 10.29 25.06
CA ILE A 289 18.75 10.25 25.75
C ILE A 289 18.69 11.41 26.74
N SER A 290 17.74 12.32 26.53
CA SER A 290 17.37 13.37 27.50
C SER A 290 16.07 12.96 28.18
N TYR A 291 15.95 13.20 29.47
CA TYR A 291 14.70 12.90 30.18
C TYR A 291 14.31 14.04 31.14
N ASN A 292 13.02 14.34 31.11
CA ASN A 292 12.32 15.25 32.04
C ASN A 292 11.65 14.44 33.16
N GLY A 293 11.20 15.14 34.20
CA GLY A 293 10.57 14.53 35.35
C GLY A 293 11.54 14.18 36.49
N ASN A 294 11.07 13.39 37.44
CA ASN A 294 11.87 12.95 38.59
C ASN A 294 11.75 11.45 38.85
N PRO A 295 12.04 10.61 37.86
CA PRO A 295 11.92 9.18 38.00
C PRO A 295 12.97 8.57 38.92
N THR A 296 12.65 7.44 39.51
CA THR A 296 13.64 6.55 40.12
C THR A 296 14.42 5.88 38.98
N ILE A 297 15.71 6.17 38.88
CA ILE A 297 16.56 5.56 37.87
C ILE A 297 16.87 4.11 38.30
N LYS A 298 16.34 3.13 37.58
CA LYS A 298 16.59 1.70 37.80
C LYS A 298 17.79 1.21 37.02
N GLN A 299 18.00 1.76 35.83
CA GLN A 299 19.18 1.50 35.02
C GLN A 299 19.54 2.75 34.20
N LYS A 300 20.85 3.02 34.17
CA LYS A 300 21.40 4.09 33.31
C LYS A 300 22.74 3.57 32.75
N LEU A 301 22.72 3.15 31.49
CA LEU A 301 23.90 2.60 30.81
C LEU A 301 24.18 3.38 29.53
N ALA A 302 25.34 4.02 29.48
CA ALA A 302 25.84 4.72 28.31
C ALA A 302 27.18 4.12 27.88
N VAL A 303 27.28 3.70 26.62
CA VAL A 303 28.44 3.03 26.04
C VAL A 303 28.86 3.70 24.73
N GLY A 304 30.18 3.80 24.52
CA GLY A 304 30.74 4.52 23.37
C GLY A 304 30.76 6.03 23.60
N GLY A 305 30.29 6.82 22.62
CA GLY A 305 30.14 8.27 22.73
C GLY A 305 28.78 8.73 23.18
N SER A 306 27.96 7.85 23.74
CA SER A 306 26.55 8.13 24.06
C SER A 306 26.38 8.91 25.37
N LEU A 307 25.27 9.63 25.48
CA LEU A 307 24.90 10.44 26.63
C LEU A 307 23.49 10.10 27.13
N ILE A 308 23.32 10.05 28.46
CA ILE A 308 22.01 10.02 29.11
C ILE A 308 22.00 11.17 30.13
N ILE A 309 21.17 12.17 29.91
CA ILE A 309 21.14 13.38 30.73
C ILE A 309 19.73 13.67 31.21
N ARG A 310 19.61 14.39 32.32
CA ARG A 310 18.36 14.99 32.77
C ARG A 310 18.33 16.44 32.31
N ASP A 311 17.26 16.84 31.66
CA ASP A 311 17.00 18.21 31.28
C ASP A 311 16.43 19.02 32.46
#